data_d83069f61bd5184b19abffd4a5622a0b
#
_entry.id   d83069f61bd5184b19abffd4a5622a0b
#
_cell.length_a   1.000
_cell.length_b   1.000
_cell.length_c   1.000
_cell.angle_alpha   90.00
_cell.angle_beta   90.00
_cell.angle_gamma   90.00
#
_symmetry.space_group_name_H-M   'P 1'
#
loop_
_entity.id
_entity.type
_entity.pdbx_description
1 polymer ?
#
loop_
_entity_poly.entity_id
_entity_poly.type
_entity_poly.pdbx_seq_one_letter_code
_entity_poly.pdbx_strand_id
1 'polypeptide(L)'
;GLSRGDGNEGEDITQNLKTIKDIPLEITKSNFPKEIDIRGEVFIKNDDFKRINDKFANPRNAASGSLRQKNSLITAKIPLKFIAYTYGYEKKMNINNQTSFLENLKVWGFKTNPFNKKIIGVGNLILNHKELEEKRKELAFDIDGIVYKVNDFDLQKRLGFAANAPRWAIAHKFSANSSISEIMNIEIQIGRTGALTPVAKIKPVNIGGVIVSNATLHNEDE
;
A
#
# COMPACT_ATOMS: atom_id res chain seq x y z
N GLY A 1 7.67 -13.76 8.36
CA GLY A 1 6.94 -12.78 7.58
C GLY A 1 7.35 -12.80 6.12
N LEU A 2 6.37 -12.60 5.24
CA LEU A 2 6.54 -12.70 3.79
C LEU A 2 6.22 -11.38 3.10
N SER A 3 6.92 -11.07 2.02
CA SER A 3 6.53 -9.98 1.10
C SER A 3 5.28 -10.40 0.31
N ARG A 4 4.63 -9.44 -0.37
CA ARG A 4 3.46 -9.75 -1.21
C ARG A 4 3.79 -10.68 -2.38
N GLY A 5 5.02 -10.56 -2.94
CA GLY A 5 5.41 -11.29 -4.14
C GLY A 5 4.42 -11.10 -5.30
N ASP A 6 4.06 -12.19 -5.94
CA ASP A 6 3.04 -12.26 -7.00
C ASP A 6 1.61 -12.48 -6.45
N GLY A 7 1.47 -12.60 -5.13
CA GLY A 7 0.22 -12.88 -4.42
C GLY A 7 0.10 -14.31 -3.89
N ASN A 8 0.85 -15.25 -4.44
CA ASN A 8 0.91 -16.66 -4.02
C ASN A 8 2.24 -16.97 -3.31
N GLU A 9 3.34 -16.49 -3.87
CA GLU A 9 4.68 -16.68 -3.34
C GLU A 9 5.32 -15.32 -3.02
N GLY A 10 6.00 -15.22 -1.88
CA GLY A 10 6.69 -14.02 -1.42
C GLY A 10 8.05 -14.36 -0.82
N GLU A 11 8.94 -13.37 -0.81
CA GLU A 11 10.27 -13.49 -0.19
C GLU A 11 10.13 -13.54 1.35
N ASP A 12 10.91 -14.38 2.01
CA ASP A 12 11.04 -14.37 3.46
C ASP A 12 11.81 -13.12 3.91
N ILE A 13 11.10 -12.22 4.56
CA ILE A 13 11.62 -10.96 5.10
C ILE A 13 11.50 -10.90 6.63
N THR A 14 11.40 -12.05 7.28
CA THR A 14 11.15 -12.17 8.74
C THR A 14 12.15 -11.36 9.55
N GLN A 15 13.45 -11.45 9.25
CA GLN A 15 14.48 -10.74 10.02
C GLN A 15 14.40 -9.22 9.83
N ASN A 16 13.98 -8.75 8.66
CA ASN A 16 13.77 -7.34 8.38
C ASN A 16 12.52 -6.82 9.12
N LEU A 17 11.41 -7.58 9.07
CA LEU A 17 10.18 -7.20 9.78
C LEU A 17 10.37 -7.11 11.30
N LYS A 18 11.21 -7.97 11.91
CA LYS A 18 11.55 -7.90 13.33
C LYS A 18 12.21 -6.58 13.75
N THR A 19 12.76 -5.82 12.81
CA THR A 19 13.35 -4.50 13.11
C THR A 19 12.32 -3.39 13.20
N ILE A 20 11.08 -3.62 12.74
CA ILE A 20 10.00 -2.63 12.70
C ILE A 20 9.27 -2.62 14.04
N LYS A 21 9.40 -1.52 14.78
CA LYS A 21 8.83 -1.38 16.13
C LYS A 21 7.31 -1.45 16.22
N ASP A 22 6.61 -1.21 15.10
CA ASP A 22 5.14 -1.28 15.04
C ASP A 22 4.60 -2.71 14.89
N ILE A 23 5.49 -3.71 14.74
CA ILE A 23 5.14 -5.13 14.68
C ILE A 23 5.49 -5.76 16.02
N PRO A 24 4.51 -6.25 16.81
CA PRO A 24 4.79 -6.91 18.07
C PRO A 24 5.53 -8.23 17.82
N LEU A 25 6.59 -8.47 18.54
CA LEU A 25 7.37 -9.72 18.48
C LEU A 25 6.71 -10.86 19.26
N GLU A 26 5.84 -10.52 20.22
CA GLU A 26 5.09 -11.45 21.06
C GLU A 26 3.69 -10.89 21.33
N ILE A 27 2.69 -11.75 21.32
CA ILE A 27 1.29 -11.40 21.61
C ILE A 27 0.77 -12.35 22.69
N THR A 28 0.54 -11.83 23.90
CA THR A 28 0.11 -12.59 25.08
C THR A 28 -1.40 -12.49 25.34
N LYS A 29 -2.17 -11.88 24.44
CA LYS A 29 -3.61 -11.65 24.62
C LYS A 29 -4.40 -12.95 24.45
N SER A 30 -5.27 -13.27 25.42
CA SER A 30 -6.07 -14.49 25.43
C SER A 30 -7.07 -14.62 24.28
N ASN A 31 -7.48 -13.48 23.69
CA ASN A 31 -8.37 -13.43 22.54
C ASN A 31 -7.63 -13.48 21.17
N PHE A 32 -6.30 -13.66 21.19
CA PHE A 32 -5.54 -13.83 19.96
C PHE A 32 -5.84 -15.19 19.33
N PRO A 33 -6.11 -15.27 18.00
CA PRO A 33 -6.34 -16.53 17.32
C PRO A 33 -5.15 -17.48 17.48
N LYS A 34 -5.42 -18.79 17.44
CA LYS A 34 -4.35 -19.79 17.52
C LYS A 34 -3.33 -19.63 16.39
N GLU A 35 -3.80 -19.18 15.24
CA GLU A 35 -3.00 -18.98 14.04
C GLU A 35 -3.68 -17.93 13.16
N ILE A 36 -2.93 -16.96 12.65
CA ILE A 36 -3.46 -15.89 11.79
C ILE A 36 -2.36 -15.27 10.93
N ASP A 37 -2.67 -15.02 9.65
CA ASP A 37 -1.88 -14.18 8.76
C ASP A 37 -2.35 -12.73 8.85
N ILE A 38 -1.58 -11.86 9.46
CA ILE A 38 -1.89 -10.43 9.49
C ILE A 38 -1.22 -9.73 8.30
N ARG A 39 -2.04 -9.06 7.49
CA ARG A 39 -1.58 -8.30 6.33
C ARG A 39 -1.56 -6.80 6.64
N GLY A 40 -0.52 -6.16 6.18
CA GLY A 40 -0.31 -4.73 6.40
C GLY A 40 0.59 -4.11 5.33
N GLU A 41 0.82 -2.82 5.47
CA GLU A 41 1.70 -2.05 4.60
C GLU A 41 2.88 -1.51 5.40
N VAL A 42 4.09 -1.69 4.86
CA VAL A 42 5.31 -1.07 5.38
C VAL A 42 5.53 0.24 4.63
N PHE A 43 5.75 1.31 5.35
CA PHE A 43 5.91 2.65 4.79
C PHE A 43 6.93 3.47 5.57
N ILE A 44 7.29 4.65 5.06
CA ILE A 44 8.11 5.65 5.73
C ILE A 44 7.31 6.95 5.76
N LYS A 45 7.35 7.66 6.88
CA LYS A 45 6.73 8.99 6.98
C LYS A 45 7.51 10.00 6.13
N ASN A 46 6.81 11.01 5.59
CA ASN A 46 7.41 12.02 4.73
C ASN A 46 8.57 12.77 5.39
N ASP A 47 8.46 13.11 6.67
CA ASP A 47 9.54 13.80 7.40
C ASP A 47 10.73 12.87 7.69
N ASP A 48 10.48 11.60 7.94
CA ASP A 48 11.54 10.61 8.12
C ASP A 48 12.26 10.33 6.79
N PHE A 49 11.50 10.33 5.68
CA PHE A 49 12.06 10.15 4.33
C PHE A 49 13.00 11.29 3.95
N LYS A 50 12.67 12.56 4.26
CA LYS A 50 13.53 13.71 4.01
C LYS A 50 14.92 13.56 4.63
N ARG A 51 15.06 12.78 5.72
CA ARG A 51 16.32 12.54 6.42
C ARG A 51 17.18 11.43 5.79
N ILE A 52 16.59 10.61 4.93
CA ILE A 52 17.25 9.43 4.34
C ILE A 52 17.24 9.44 2.82
N ASN A 53 16.80 10.54 2.17
CA ASN A 53 16.41 10.58 0.77
C ASN A 53 17.55 10.50 -0.26
N ASP A 54 18.82 10.52 0.17
CA ASP A 54 19.99 10.55 -0.74
C ASP A 54 20.10 9.32 -1.66
N LYS A 55 19.30 8.28 -1.44
CA LYS A 55 19.40 6.98 -2.15
C LYS A 55 18.13 6.52 -2.83
N PHE A 56 16.99 7.17 -2.62
CA PHE A 56 15.70 6.68 -3.08
C PHE A 56 14.86 7.77 -3.73
N ALA A 57 14.15 7.42 -4.81
CA ALA A 57 13.34 8.36 -5.57
C ALA A 57 12.09 8.86 -4.80
N ASN A 58 11.52 8.03 -3.92
CA ASN A 58 10.32 8.35 -3.15
C ASN A 58 10.20 7.45 -1.89
N PRO A 59 9.31 7.80 -0.93
CA PRO A 59 9.10 7.02 0.30
C PRO A 59 8.71 5.56 0.05
N ARG A 60 7.93 5.27 -1.00
CA ARG A 60 7.50 3.92 -1.34
C ARG A 60 8.65 3.04 -1.78
N ASN A 61 9.51 3.55 -2.67
CA ASN A 61 10.71 2.85 -3.11
C ASN A 61 11.71 2.66 -1.97
N ALA A 62 11.84 3.65 -1.09
CA ALA A 62 12.66 3.56 0.10
C ALA A 62 12.17 2.45 1.04
N ALA A 63 10.86 2.36 1.30
CA ALA A 63 10.29 1.32 2.16
C ALA A 63 10.51 -0.08 1.57
N SER A 64 10.14 -0.30 0.30
CA SER A 64 10.26 -1.60 -0.36
C SER A 64 11.72 -2.04 -0.53
N GLY A 65 12.62 -1.14 -0.92
CA GLY A 65 14.04 -1.43 -1.08
C GLY A 65 14.73 -1.71 0.25
N SER A 66 14.36 -0.99 1.31
CA SER A 66 14.92 -1.21 2.66
C SER A 66 14.45 -2.52 3.28
N LEU A 67 13.23 -2.97 2.95
CA LEU A 67 12.67 -4.21 3.47
C LEU A 67 13.32 -5.47 2.86
N ARG A 68 13.93 -5.35 1.68
CA ARG A 68 14.60 -6.46 0.96
C ARG A 68 16.11 -6.53 1.18
N GLN A 69 16.65 -5.82 2.18
CA GLN A 69 18.08 -5.88 2.48
C GLN A 69 18.47 -7.26 3.01
N LYS A 70 19.54 -7.83 2.47
CA LYS A 70 20.10 -9.11 2.94
C LYS A 70 20.54 -9.05 4.40
N ASN A 71 21.02 -7.88 4.82
CA ASN A 71 21.42 -7.64 6.22
C ASN A 71 20.35 -6.79 6.92
N SER A 72 19.61 -7.39 7.83
CA SER A 72 18.55 -6.73 8.61
C SER A 72 19.04 -5.56 9.48
N LEU A 73 20.34 -5.50 9.80
CA LEU A 73 20.93 -4.35 10.50
C LEU A 73 20.91 -3.07 9.65
N ILE A 74 20.90 -3.20 8.32
CA ILE A 74 20.72 -2.07 7.41
C ILE A 74 19.27 -1.60 7.49
N THR A 75 18.31 -2.53 7.42
CA THR A 75 16.88 -2.26 7.58
C THR A 75 16.59 -1.57 8.92
N ALA A 76 17.23 -2.01 10.00
CA ALA A 76 17.05 -1.46 11.34
C ALA A 76 17.40 0.05 11.46
N LYS A 77 18.25 0.57 10.55
CA LYS A 77 18.62 2.00 10.52
C LYS A 77 17.59 2.87 9.81
N ILE A 78 16.65 2.25 9.09
CA ILE A 78 15.61 2.95 8.33
C ILE A 78 14.36 3.05 9.20
N PRO A 79 13.74 4.23 9.34
CA PRO A 79 12.57 4.45 10.21
C PRO A 79 11.28 3.88 9.60
N LEU A 80 11.29 2.58 9.28
CA LEU A 80 10.13 1.88 8.74
C LEU A 80 8.98 1.86 9.75
N LYS A 81 7.78 2.01 9.23
CA LYS A 81 6.50 1.91 9.94
C LYS A 81 5.66 0.80 9.34
N PHE A 82 4.73 0.26 10.12
CA PHE A 82 3.80 -0.76 9.68
C PHE A 82 2.38 -0.41 10.10
N ILE A 83 1.44 -0.57 9.18
CA ILE A 83 0.00 -0.46 9.43
C ILE A 83 -0.67 -1.77 9.02
N ALA A 84 -1.30 -2.44 9.98
CA ALA A 84 -2.11 -3.63 9.73
C ALA A 84 -3.52 -3.23 9.27
N TYR A 85 -4.08 -3.94 8.28
CA TYR A 85 -5.39 -3.57 7.72
C TYR A 85 -6.32 -4.77 7.42
N THR A 86 -5.81 -5.99 7.37
CA THR A 86 -6.62 -7.18 7.12
C THR A 86 -5.87 -8.44 7.53
N TYR A 87 -6.54 -9.59 7.37
CA TYR A 87 -5.93 -10.90 7.55
C TYR A 87 -6.00 -11.71 6.24
N GLY A 88 -5.17 -12.72 6.14
CA GLY A 88 -5.23 -13.73 5.09
C GLY A 88 -5.92 -14.99 5.62
N TYR A 89 -5.11 -15.93 6.09
CA TYR A 89 -5.58 -17.15 6.77
C TYR A 89 -5.85 -16.87 8.24
N GLU A 90 -6.82 -17.56 8.83
CA GLU A 90 -7.06 -17.57 10.28
C GLU A 90 -7.58 -18.95 10.76
N LYS A 91 -7.29 -19.25 12.02
CA LYS A 91 -7.78 -20.46 12.69
C LYS A 91 -8.36 -20.10 14.05
N LYS A 92 -9.66 -20.34 14.22
CA LYS A 92 -10.40 -20.06 15.45
C LYS A 92 -10.46 -18.57 15.84
N MET A 93 -10.55 -17.67 14.84
CA MET A 93 -10.85 -16.28 15.10
C MET A 93 -12.35 -16.12 15.38
N ASN A 94 -12.69 -15.57 16.54
CA ASN A 94 -14.07 -15.28 16.93
C ASN A 94 -14.39 -13.78 16.74
N ILE A 95 -14.21 -13.30 15.50
CA ILE A 95 -14.48 -11.93 15.09
C ILE A 95 -15.26 -11.98 13.79
N ASN A 96 -16.37 -11.27 13.70
CA ASN A 96 -17.34 -11.38 12.61
C ASN A 96 -17.42 -10.13 11.70
N ASN A 97 -16.64 -9.09 11.99
CA ASN A 97 -16.66 -7.89 11.17
C ASN A 97 -15.32 -7.14 11.15
N GLN A 98 -15.13 -6.33 10.11
CA GLN A 98 -13.90 -5.58 9.85
C GLN A 98 -13.59 -4.55 10.96
N THR A 99 -14.62 -3.86 11.48
CA THR A 99 -14.42 -2.85 12.54
C THR A 99 -13.87 -3.49 13.80
N SER A 100 -14.50 -4.55 14.29
CA SER A 100 -14.03 -5.29 15.47
C SER A 100 -12.66 -5.94 15.24
N PHE A 101 -12.35 -6.36 13.99
CA PHE A 101 -11.02 -6.86 13.67
C PHE A 101 -9.96 -5.78 13.82
N LEU A 102 -10.20 -4.56 13.30
CA LEU A 102 -9.27 -3.44 13.45
C LEU A 102 -9.07 -3.02 14.91
N GLU A 103 -10.11 -3.11 15.73
CA GLU A 103 -10.01 -2.87 17.18
C GLU A 103 -9.15 -3.94 17.87
N ASN A 104 -9.35 -5.20 17.52
CA ASN A 104 -8.53 -6.30 18.07
C ASN A 104 -7.06 -6.19 17.62
N LEU A 105 -6.76 -5.76 16.38
CA LEU A 105 -5.39 -5.48 15.96
C LEU A 105 -4.69 -4.50 16.90
N LYS A 106 -5.39 -3.44 17.33
CA LYS A 106 -4.85 -2.47 18.30
C LYS A 106 -4.60 -3.12 19.67
N VAL A 107 -5.54 -3.93 20.15
CA VAL A 107 -5.39 -4.68 21.40
C VAL A 107 -4.22 -5.65 21.35
N TRP A 108 -3.95 -6.25 20.19
CA TRP A 108 -2.82 -7.14 19.95
C TRP A 108 -1.49 -6.42 19.76
N GLY A 109 -1.50 -5.08 19.75
CA GLY A 109 -0.29 -4.25 19.67
C GLY A 109 0.06 -3.77 18.27
N PHE A 110 -0.74 -4.07 17.24
CA PHE A 110 -0.53 -3.55 15.89
C PHE A 110 -1.04 -2.11 15.74
N LYS A 111 -0.38 -1.35 14.89
CA LYS A 111 -0.91 -0.05 14.43
C LYS A 111 -1.89 -0.27 13.29
N THR A 112 -2.99 0.48 13.31
CA THR A 112 -3.97 0.54 12.23
C THR A 112 -4.06 1.96 11.68
N ASN A 113 -4.59 2.13 10.47
CA ASN A 113 -4.76 3.45 9.88
C ASN A 113 -5.74 4.28 10.74
N PRO A 114 -5.34 5.49 11.20
CA PRO A 114 -6.18 6.35 12.03
C PRO A 114 -7.43 6.88 11.30
N PHE A 115 -7.43 6.86 9.97
CA PHE A 115 -8.57 7.31 9.14
C PHE A 115 -9.61 6.21 8.89
N ASN A 116 -9.39 4.99 9.41
CA ASN A 116 -10.39 3.93 9.32
C ASN A 116 -11.66 4.32 10.06
N LYS A 117 -12.79 4.29 9.37
CA LYS A 117 -14.10 4.52 9.95
C LYS A 117 -15.19 3.70 9.26
N LYS A 118 -16.23 3.34 10.00
CA LYS A 118 -17.45 2.75 9.47
C LYS A 118 -18.34 3.86 8.92
N ILE A 119 -18.77 3.75 7.67
CA ILE A 119 -19.61 4.73 7.00
C ILE A 119 -20.84 4.02 6.44
N ILE A 120 -22.00 4.66 6.52
CA ILE A 120 -23.27 4.16 5.98
C ILE A 120 -23.72 5.11 4.87
N GLY A 121 -24.09 4.52 3.73
CA GLY A 121 -24.63 5.25 2.57
C GLY A 121 -23.55 5.77 1.60
N VAL A 122 -23.84 5.64 0.30
CA VAL A 122 -22.91 5.99 -0.77
C VAL A 122 -22.54 7.47 -0.76
N GLY A 123 -23.51 8.36 -0.49
CA GLY A 123 -23.23 9.80 -0.41
C GLY A 123 -22.17 10.14 0.63
N ASN A 124 -22.23 9.52 1.81
CA ASN A 124 -21.24 9.72 2.87
C ASN A 124 -19.85 9.13 2.51
N LEU A 125 -19.81 8.05 1.74
CA LEU A 125 -18.54 7.50 1.21
C LEU A 125 -17.87 8.50 0.27
N ILE A 126 -18.65 9.12 -0.64
CA ILE A 126 -18.16 10.14 -1.57
C ILE A 126 -17.67 11.38 -0.85
N LEU A 127 -18.44 11.86 0.16
CA LEU A 127 -18.02 13.01 0.98
C LEU A 127 -16.69 12.72 1.70
N ASN A 128 -16.58 11.56 2.32
CA ASN A 128 -15.35 11.15 2.99
C ASN A 128 -14.15 11.04 2.03
N HIS A 129 -14.37 10.60 0.78
CA HIS A 129 -13.32 10.57 -0.23
C HIS A 129 -12.81 11.98 -0.54
N LYS A 130 -13.71 12.93 -0.80
CA LYS A 130 -13.35 14.32 -1.08
C LYS A 130 -12.58 14.96 0.09
N GLU A 131 -13.07 14.79 1.32
CA GLU A 131 -12.40 15.30 2.52
C GLU A 131 -10.97 14.79 2.66
N LEU A 132 -10.74 13.48 2.39
CA LEU A 132 -9.40 12.90 2.48
C LEU A 132 -8.52 13.30 1.30
N GLU A 133 -9.08 13.46 0.10
CA GLU A 133 -8.35 13.96 -1.06
C GLU A 133 -7.83 15.38 -0.84
N GLU A 134 -8.63 16.27 -0.25
CA GLU A 134 -8.23 17.63 0.11
C GLU A 134 -7.10 17.62 1.16
N LYS A 135 -7.22 16.77 2.18
CA LYS A 135 -6.27 16.68 3.28
C LYS A 135 -5.02 15.85 2.98
N ARG A 136 -4.95 15.13 1.83
CA ARG A 136 -3.86 14.18 1.56
C ARG A 136 -2.46 14.78 1.64
N LYS A 137 -2.32 16.08 1.32
CA LYS A 137 -1.04 16.79 1.35
C LYS A 137 -0.55 17.10 2.77
N GLU A 138 -1.45 17.11 3.74
CA GLU A 138 -1.16 17.38 5.15
C GLU A 138 -0.81 16.10 5.93
N LEU A 139 -1.00 14.94 5.29
CA LEU A 139 -0.75 13.67 5.94
C LEU A 139 0.75 13.40 6.09
N ALA A 140 1.10 12.72 7.16
CA ALA A 140 2.48 12.32 7.43
C ALA A 140 3.02 11.24 6.47
N PHE A 141 2.19 10.69 5.59
CA PHE A 141 2.52 9.68 4.59
C PHE A 141 1.62 9.79 3.37
N ASP A 142 2.11 9.36 2.23
CA ASP A 142 1.39 9.46 0.97
C ASP A 142 0.28 8.42 0.89
N ILE A 143 -0.88 8.85 0.38
CA ILE A 143 -2.02 8.00 0.04
C ILE A 143 -2.49 8.30 -1.39
N ASP A 144 -2.96 7.27 -2.08
CA ASP A 144 -3.42 7.37 -3.47
C ASP A 144 -4.92 7.09 -3.64
N GLY A 145 -5.62 6.85 -2.54
CA GLY A 145 -7.05 6.58 -2.53
C GLY A 145 -7.54 5.95 -1.24
N ILE A 146 -8.78 5.52 -1.27
CA ILE A 146 -9.48 4.83 -0.18
C ILE A 146 -9.87 3.44 -0.65
N VAL A 147 -9.83 2.46 0.23
CA VAL A 147 -10.41 1.13 0.01
C VAL A 147 -11.66 1.00 0.87
N TYR A 148 -12.80 0.87 0.23
CA TYR A 148 -14.05 0.51 0.90
C TYR A 148 -14.14 -1.01 1.02
N LYS A 149 -14.61 -1.48 2.16
CA LYS A 149 -14.81 -2.91 2.42
C LYS A 149 -16.17 -3.11 3.05
N VAL A 150 -16.87 -4.16 2.66
CA VAL A 150 -18.07 -4.62 3.38
C VAL A 150 -17.66 -4.98 4.80
N ASN A 151 -18.35 -4.43 5.81
CA ASN A 151 -17.93 -4.58 7.19
C ASN A 151 -18.17 -6.00 7.74
N ASP A 152 -19.24 -6.66 7.34
CA ASP A 152 -19.64 -7.99 7.81
C ASP A 152 -18.87 -9.10 7.08
N PHE A 153 -18.24 -10.02 7.82
CA PHE A 153 -17.41 -11.07 7.24
C PHE A 153 -18.22 -12.20 6.60
N ASP A 154 -19.43 -12.44 7.02
CA ASP A 154 -20.28 -13.45 6.37
C ASP A 154 -20.78 -12.91 5.03
N LEU A 155 -21.08 -11.60 4.93
CA LEU A 155 -21.34 -10.96 3.66
C LEU A 155 -20.11 -10.96 2.74
N GLN A 156 -18.90 -10.73 3.28
CA GLN A 156 -17.67 -10.86 2.49
C GLN A 156 -17.51 -12.27 1.90
N LYS A 157 -17.74 -13.31 2.71
CA LYS A 157 -17.70 -14.72 2.25
C LYS A 157 -18.73 -14.98 1.16
N ARG A 158 -19.96 -14.49 1.31
CA ARG A 158 -21.04 -14.65 0.31
C ARG A 158 -20.74 -13.95 -1.01
N LEU A 159 -20.15 -12.76 -0.98
CA LEU A 159 -19.74 -12.01 -2.17
C LEU A 159 -18.56 -12.69 -2.88
N GLY A 160 -17.64 -13.27 -2.12
CA GLY A 160 -16.51 -14.02 -2.63
C GLY A 160 -15.52 -13.19 -3.44
N PHE A 161 -14.89 -13.86 -4.41
CA PHE A 161 -13.84 -13.29 -5.25
C PHE A 161 -14.21 -13.38 -6.73
N ALA A 162 -13.68 -12.49 -7.55
CA ALA A 162 -13.67 -12.55 -9.00
C ALA A 162 -12.21 -12.58 -9.45
N ALA A 163 -11.77 -13.71 -10.00
CA ALA A 163 -10.36 -13.97 -10.27
C ALA A 163 -9.51 -13.70 -9.02
N ASN A 164 -8.61 -12.72 -9.06
CA ASN A 164 -7.72 -12.38 -7.95
C ASN A 164 -8.21 -11.19 -7.11
N ALA A 165 -9.42 -10.68 -7.35
CA ALA A 165 -9.96 -9.51 -6.65
C ALA A 165 -11.18 -9.86 -5.79
N PRO A 166 -11.28 -9.35 -4.54
CA PRO A 166 -12.46 -9.52 -3.72
C PRO A 166 -13.64 -8.69 -4.26
N ARG A 167 -14.84 -9.28 -4.33
CA ARG A 167 -16.07 -8.56 -4.71
C ARG A 167 -16.61 -7.67 -3.59
N TRP A 168 -16.12 -7.83 -2.40
CA TRP A 168 -16.52 -7.11 -1.19
C TRP A 168 -15.62 -5.91 -0.86
N ALA A 169 -14.65 -5.61 -1.72
CA ALA A 169 -13.77 -4.45 -1.56
C ALA A 169 -13.60 -3.73 -2.89
N ILE A 170 -13.54 -2.39 -2.83
CA ILE A 170 -13.31 -1.53 -3.99
C ILE A 170 -12.34 -0.41 -3.64
N ALA A 171 -11.34 -0.19 -4.48
CA ALA A 171 -10.43 0.93 -4.38
C ALA A 171 -11.00 2.13 -5.12
N HIS A 172 -11.12 3.26 -4.42
CA HIS A 172 -11.48 4.56 -4.97
C HIS A 172 -10.24 5.46 -4.93
N LYS A 173 -9.58 5.55 -6.07
CA LYS A 173 -8.35 6.34 -6.20
C LYS A 173 -8.66 7.83 -6.16
N PHE A 174 -7.72 8.62 -5.63
CA PHE A 174 -7.75 10.08 -5.76
C PHE A 174 -7.41 10.49 -7.20
N SER A 175 -7.73 11.73 -7.54
CA SER A 175 -7.37 12.31 -8.83
C SER A 175 -5.86 12.19 -9.04
N ALA A 176 -5.48 11.73 -10.23
CA ALA A 176 -4.07 11.60 -10.59
C ALA A 176 -3.40 12.98 -10.61
N ASN A 177 -2.16 13.05 -10.14
CA ASN A 177 -1.37 14.23 -10.36
C ASN A 177 -1.02 14.30 -11.85
N SER A 178 -1.28 15.44 -12.48
CA SER A 178 -0.92 15.72 -13.87
C SER A 178 0.02 16.91 -13.93
N SER A 179 0.88 16.92 -14.92
CA SER A 179 1.75 18.05 -15.24
C SER A 179 1.89 18.15 -16.74
N ILE A 180 2.06 19.36 -17.22
CA ILE A 180 2.30 19.62 -18.65
C ILE A 180 3.82 19.62 -18.87
N SER A 181 4.26 18.95 -19.93
CA SER A 181 5.66 18.94 -20.36
C SER A 181 5.75 19.01 -21.88
N GLU A 182 6.95 19.14 -22.40
CA GLU A 182 7.26 19.22 -23.81
C GLU A 182 7.85 17.89 -24.28
N ILE A 183 7.36 17.38 -25.42
CA ILE A 183 7.92 16.18 -26.06
C ILE A 183 9.20 16.60 -26.80
N MET A 184 10.31 16.00 -26.40
CA MET A 184 11.62 16.26 -27.02
C MET A 184 11.92 15.28 -28.15
N ASN A 185 11.48 14.03 -28.03
CA ASN A 185 11.68 12.99 -29.02
C ASN A 185 10.73 11.81 -28.75
N ILE A 186 10.47 10.98 -29.75
CA ILE A 186 9.75 9.71 -29.61
C ILE A 186 10.69 8.59 -30.06
N GLU A 187 10.91 7.62 -29.18
CA GLU A 187 11.74 6.45 -29.43
C GLU A 187 10.87 5.18 -29.44
N ILE A 188 11.19 4.26 -30.34
CA ILE A 188 10.57 2.92 -30.35
C ILE A 188 11.41 1.98 -29.51
N GLN A 189 10.85 1.48 -28.43
CA GLN A 189 11.46 0.45 -27.59
C GLN A 189 10.94 -0.94 -27.99
N ILE A 190 11.83 -1.92 -28.04
CA ILE A 190 11.49 -3.31 -28.36
C ILE A 190 11.45 -4.08 -27.05
N GLY A 191 10.27 -4.57 -26.68
CA GLY A 191 10.06 -5.41 -25.51
C GLY A 191 10.69 -6.80 -25.68
N ARG A 192 10.85 -7.53 -24.58
CA ARG A 192 11.43 -8.89 -24.58
C ARG A 192 10.67 -9.88 -25.49
N THR A 193 9.39 -9.66 -25.71
CA THR A 193 8.52 -10.45 -26.59
C THR A 193 8.52 -9.98 -28.04
N GLY A 194 9.33 -8.97 -28.40
CA GLY A 194 9.34 -8.35 -29.73
C GLY A 194 8.28 -7.25 -29.94
N ALA A 195 7.46 -6.96 -28.93
CA ALA A 195 6.48 -5.88 -29.02
C ALA A 195 7.18 -4.52 -29.13
N LEU A 196 6.76 -3.70 -30.10
CA LEU A 196 7.21 -2.32 -30.31
C LEU A 196 6.35 -1.39 -29.43
N THR A 197 7.02 -0.59 -28.61
CA THR A 197 6.34 0.37 -27.73
C THR A 197 6.91 1.75 -27.98
N PRO A 198 6.11 2.72 -28.48
CA PRO A 198 6.53 4.10 -28.60
C PRO A 198 6.64 4.72 -27.20
N VAL A 199 7.75 5.44 -26.97
CA VAL A 199 8.04 6.12 -25.72
C VAL A 199 8.42 7.56 -26.01
N ALA A 200 7.63 8.51 -25.53
CA ALA A 200 7.96 9.92 -25.59
C ALA A 200 9.05 10.25 -24.56
N LYS A 201 10.14 10.84 -25.02
CA LYS A 201 11.13 11.53 -24.20
C LYS A 201 10.62 12.94 -23.96
N ILE A 202 10.32 13.27 -22.72
CA ILE A 202 9.77 14.56 -22.34
C ILE A 202 10.77 15.37 -21.53
N LYS A 203 10.62 16.68 -21.57
CA LYS A 203 11.35 17.57 -20.67
C LYS A 203 11.05 17.15 -19.22
N PRO A 204 12.08 16.87 -18.39
CA PRO A 204 11.86 16.38 -17.05
C PRO A 204 10.88 17.24 -16.25
N VAL A 205 9.85 16.64 -15.70
CA VAL A 205 8.80 17.31 -14.92
C VAL A 205 8.54 16.57 -13.62
N ASN A 206 8.30 17.31 -12.54
CA ASN A 206 7.99 16.72 -11.25
C ASN A 206 6.49 16.40 -11.17
N ILE A 207 6.16 15.11 -10.96
CA ILE A 207 4.80 14.63 -10.75
C ILE A 207 4.75 13.92 -9.39
N GLY A 208 4.11 14.56 -8.42
CA GLY A 208 3.95 13.96 -7.08
C GLY A 208 5.28 13.62 -6.37
N GLY A 209 6.34 14.42 -6.57
CA GLY A 209 7.66 14.19 -5.97
C GLY A 209 8.60 13.30 -6.78
N VAL A 210 8.14 12.78 -7.94
CA VAL A 210 8.96 11.96 -8.85
C VAL A 210 9.24 12.77 -10.12
N ILE A 211 10.52 12.79 -10.55
CA ILE A 211 10.90 13.37 -11.83
C ILE A 211 10.62 12.36 -12.93
N VAL A 212 9.71 12.72 -13.83
CA VAL A 212 9.32 11.93 -14.99
C VAL A 212 9.95 12.53 -16.23
N SER A 213 10.67 11.73 -17.01
CA SER A 213 11.32 12.12 -18.28
C SER A 213 10.89 11.25 -19.47
N ASN A 214 10.07 10.23 -19.23
CA ASN A 214 9.57 9.33 -20.27
C ASN A 214 8.08 9.07 -20.05
N ALA A 215 7.31 9.05 -21.12
CA ALA A 215 5.91 8.66 -21.13
C ALA A 215 5.71 7.57 -22.19
N THR A 216 5.10 6.44 -21.80
CA THR A 216 4.75 5.39 -22.76
C THR A 216 3.51 5.83 -23.53
N LEU A 217 3.63 5.81 -24.85
CA LEU A 217 2.50 5.97 -25.76
C LEU A 217 2.01 4.57 -26.11
N HIS A 218 0.74 4.27 -25.84
CA HIS A 218 0.22 2.90 -25.98
C HIS A 218 -0.15 2.56 -27.41
N ASN A 219 -0.47 3.56 -28.23
CA ASN A 219 -0.86 3.44 -29.63
C ASN A 219 -0.48 4.69 -30.43
N GLU A 220 -0.76 4.67 -31.72
CA GLU A 220 -0.43 5.75 -32.68
C GLU A 220 -1.24 7.02 -32.42
N ASP A 221 -2.42 6.89 -31.80
CA ASP A 221 -3.36 8.00 -31.59
C ASP A 221 -3.07 8.80 -30.29
N GLU A 222 -2.12 8.36 -29.47
CA GLU A 222 -1.67 9.05 -28.25
C GLU A 222 -0.45 9.92 -28.52
#